data_4f4ea8cee5d5c8be24c218abb1934f14
#
_entry.id   4f4ea8cee5d5c8be24c218abb1934f14
#
_cell.length_a   1.000
_cell.length_b   1.000
_cell.length_c   1.000
_cell.angle_alpha   90.00
_cell.angle_beta   90.00
_cell.angle_gamma   90.00
#
_symmetry.space_group_name_H-M   'P 1'
#
loop_
_entity.id
_entity.type
_entity.pdbx_description
1 polymer ?
#
loop_
_entity_poly.entity_id
_entity_poly.type
_entity_poly.pdbx_seq_one_letter_code
_entity_poly.pdbx_strand_id
1 'polypeptide(L)'
;MDMLKKVLVTLALFVAAAAGTAAAQDVRIGYVNFDRILRDSAPAQAAGQKLEAEFSKRKRDLEELGARLKAQFDKLEKDSAVLSEADRNRRQRELSEQERDFQRRRREYEEDLNQRRNEELAAVLERANRAMRQIAEQEKYDLIVQDAVFNSPRIDITEKVLRALSTAR
;
A
#
# COMPACT_ATOMS: atom_id res chain seq x y z
N MET A 1 64.68 -46.21 -8.15
CA MET A 1 64.16 -44.96 -8.83
C MET A 1 62.67 -45.06 -9.13
N ASP A 2 62.08 -46.28 -9.22
CA ASP A 2 60.68 -46.47 -9.59
C ASP A 2 59.68 -46.30 -8.44
N MET A 3 60.05 -46.57 -7.21
CA MET A 3 59.16 -46.40 -6.07
C MET A 3 58.86 -44.90 -5.78
N LEU A 4 59.87 -44.07 -5.88
CA LEU A 4 59.73 -42.58 -5.68
C LEU A 4 58.82 -41.92 -6.73
N LYS A 5 58.94 -42.40 -8.00
CA LYS A 5 58.04 -41.96 -9.07
C LYS A 5 56.58 -42.38 -8.87
N LYS A 6 56.37 -43.62 -8.36
CA LYS A 6 55.00 -44.10 -8.06
C LYS A 6 54.36 -43.36 -6.88
N VAL A 7 55.13 -43.00 -5.86
CA VAL A 7 54.66 -42.20 -4.72
C VAL A 7 54.35 -40.76 -5.16
N LEU A 8 55.14 -40.16 -6.01
CA LEU A 8 54.88 -38.82 -6.56
C LEU A 8 53.63 -38.79 -7.46
N VAL A 9 53.40 -39.80 -8.27
CA VAL A 9 52.20 -39.89 -9.13
C VAL A 9 50.94 -40.14 -8.31
N THR A 10 50.99 -40.95 -7.26
CA THR A 10 49.83 -41.17 -6.38
C THR A 10 49.52 -39.93 -5.54
N LEU A 11 50.52 -39.17 -5.11
CA LEU A 11 50.32 -37.91 -4.38
C LEU A 11 49.72 -36.82 -5.29
N ALA A 12 50.14 -36.74 -6.57
CA ALA A 12 49.61 -35.82 -7.56
C ALA A 12 48.14 -36.13 -7.92
N LEU A 13 47.76 -37.44 -7.95
CA LEU A 13 46.39 -37.85 -8.19
C LEU A 13 45.47 -37.51 -6.99
N PHE A 14 45.98 -37.56 -5.76
CA PHE A 14 45.20 -37.20 -4.56
C PHE A 14 44.98 -35.70 -4.44
N VAL A 15 45.90 -34.83 -4.87
CA VAL A 15 45.76 -33.39 -4.88
C VAL A 15 44.78 -32.93 -5.97
N ALA A 16 44.71 -33.63 -7.12
CA ALA A 16 43.76 -33.32 -8.17
C ALA A 16 42.30 -33.66 -7.81
N ALA A 17 42.09 -34.66 -6.94
CA ALA A 17 40.75 -35.02 -6.45
C ALA A 17 40.20 -34.09 -5.37
N ALA A 18 41.05 -33.27 -4.75
CA ALA A 18 40.66 -32.26 -3.74
C ALA A 18 40.28 -30.88 -4.34
N ALA A 19 40.38 -30.70 -5.66
CA ALA A 19 39.78 -29.57 -6.35
C ALA A 19 38.24 -29.79 -6.40
N GLY A 20 37.63 -29.82 -5.22
CA GLY A 20 36.17 -29.77 -5.07
C GLY A 20 35.63 -28.60 -5.87
N THR A 21 34.74 -28.88 -6.81
CA THR A 21 33.95 -27.90 -7.49
C THR A 21 33.29 -27.03 -6.40
N ALA A 22 33.80 -25.83 -6.19
CA ALA A 22 33.06 -24.80 -5.49
C ALA A 22 31.78 -24.59 -6.33
N ALA A 23 30.72 -25.33 -5.98
CA ALA A 23 29.41 -25.08 -6.52
C ALA A 23 29.08 -23.65 -6.10
N ALA A 24 29.21 -22.71 -7.03
CA ALA A 24 28.68 -21.37 -6.83
C ALA A 24 27.21 -21.57 -6.43
N GLN A 25 26.88 -21.31 -5.18
CA GLN A 25 25.49 -21.31 -4.74
C GLN A 25 24.77 -20.27 -5.59
N ASP A 26 23.87 -20.73 -6.45
CA ASP A 26 23.10 -19.86 -7.35
C ASP A 26 22.19 -18.99 -6.47
N VAL A 27 22.55 -17.74 -6.27
CA VAL A 27 21.79 -16.79 -5.43
C VAL A 27 20.39 -16.63 -6.00
N ARG A 28 19.39 -17.01 -5.22
CA ARG A 28 18.01 -16.98 -5.64
C ARG A 28 17.35 -15.66 -5.24
N ILE A 29 17.15 -14.81 -6.23
CA ILE A 29 16.53 -13.47 -6.04
C ILE A 29 15.08 -13.50 -6.52
N GLY A 30 14.18 -12.96 -5.71
CA GLY A 30 12.80 -12.66 -6.08
C GLY A 30 12.58 -11.15 -6.23
N TYR A 31 11.78 -10.75 -7.20
CA TYR A 31 11.29 -9.38 -7.35
C TYR A 31 9.78 -9.34 -7.08
N VAL A 32 9.32 -8.31 -6.35
CA VAL A 32 7.90 -8.07 -6.08
C VAL A 32 7.54 -6.63 -6.46
N ASN A 33 6.52 -6.49 -7.32
CA ASN A 33 5.91 -5.19 -7.60
C ASN A 33 4.97 -4.82 -6.44
N PHE A 34 5.46 -3.96 -5.56
CA PHE A 34 4.76 -3.61 -4.34
C PHE A 34 3.50 -2.79 -4.60
N ASP A 35 3.52 -1.90 -5.60
CA ASP A 35 2.34 -1.11 -6.00
C ASP A 35 1.19 -2.02 -6.47
N ARG A 36 1.51 -3.10 -7.17
CA ARG A 36 0.51 -4.11 -7.53
C ARG A 36 -0.06 -4.83 -6.31
N ILE A 37 0.79 -5.16 -5.33
CA ILE A 37 0.31 -5.76 -4.07
C ILE A 37 -0.66 -4.82 -3.36
N LEU A 38 -0.34 -3.54 -3.24
CA LEU A 38 -1.19 -2.55 -2.57
C LEU A 38 -2.49 -2.24 -3.32
N ARG A 39 -2.55 -2.44 -4.63
CA ARG A 39 -3.74 -2.20 -5.44
C ARG A 39 -4.60 -3.45 -5.61
N ASP A 40 -3.97 -4.59 -5.91
CA ASP A 40 -4.65 -5.76 -6.49
C ASP A 40 -4.86 -6.88 -5.46
N SER A 41 -4.20 -6.84 -4.28
CA SER A 41 -4.34 -7.90 -3.29
C SER A 41 -5.72 -7.93 -2.62
N ALA A 42 -6.20 -9.11 -2.25
CA ALA A 42 -7.47 -9.27 -1.54
C ALA A 42 -7.55 -8.44 -0.24
N PRO A 43 -6.50 -8.37 0.61
CA PRO A 43 -6.49 -7.48 1.77
C PRO A 43 -6.62 -5.99 1.41
N ALA A 44 -5.97 -5.53 0.32
CA ALA A 44 -6.06 -4.13 -0.11
C ALA A 44 -7.47 -3.77 -0.60
N GLN A 45 -8.09 -4.65 -1.38
CA GLN A 45 -9.47 -4.48 -1.83
C GLN A 45 -10.46 -4.47 -0.65
N ALA A 46 -10.28 -5.38 0.31
CA ALA A 46 -11.10 -5.40 1.52
C ALA A 46 -10.94 -4.13 2.37
N ALA A 47 -9.72 -3.61 2.48
CA ALA A 47 -9.44 -2.33 3.15
C ALA A 47 -10.15 -1.16 2.45
N GLY A 48 -10.13 -1.10 1.12
CA GLY A 48 -10.87 -0.10 0.35
C GLY A 48 -12.38 -0.17 0.57
N GLN A 49 -12.97 -1.37 0.53
CA GLN A 49 -14.39 -1.56 0.79
C GLN A 49 -14.79 -1.15 2.21
N LYS A 50 -13.95 -1.45 3.20
CA LYS A 50 -14.17 -1.09 4.59
C LYS A 50 -14.15 0.43 4.78
N LEU A 51 -13.18 1.13 4.19
CA LEU A 51 -13.12 2.60 4.21
C LEU A 51 -14.35 3.22 3.53
N GLU A 52 -14.75 2.71 2.37
CA GLU A 52 -15.96 3.18 1.68
C GLU A 52 -17.21 2.97 2.53
N ALA A 53 -17.38 1.80 3.13
CA ALA A 53 -18.52 1.52 4.01
C ALA A 53 -18.56 2.47 5.23
N GLU A 54 -17.40 2.74 5.84
CA GLU A 54 -17.28 3.58 7.03
C GLU A 54 -17.51 5.07 6.73
N PHE A 55 -17.02 5.56 5.58
CA PHE A 55 -16.97 6.99 5.28
C PHE A 55 -18.02 7.50 4.28
N SER A 56 -18.68 6.61 3.51
CA SER A 56 -19.62 7.00 2.45
C SER A 56 -20.80 7.86 2.94
N LYS A 57 -21.32 7.57 4.14
CA LYS A 57 -22.42 8.36 4.71
C LYS A 57 -21.95 9.79 5.06
N ARG A 58 -20.82 9.91 5.77
CA ARG A 58 -20.28 11.23 6.15
C ARG A 58 -19.91 12.06 4.91
N LYS A 59 -19.40 11.45 3.86
CA LYS A 59 -19.11 12.07 2.58
C LYS A 59 -20.37 12.68 1.99
N ARG A 60 -21.45 11.89 1.87
CA ARG A 60 -22.74 12.38 1.35
C ARG A 60 -23.33 13.51 2.21
N ASP A 61 -23.30 13.35 3.53
CA ASP A 61 -23.82 14.38 4.46
C ASP A 61 -23.07 15.72 4.27
N LEU A 62 -21.75 15.69 4.03
CA LEU A 62 -20.93 16.87 3.74
C LEU A 62 -21.23 17.47 2.35
N GLU A 63 -21.40 16.64 1.32
CA GLU A 63 -21.78 17.09 -0.03
C GLU A 63 -23.13 17.80 -0.01
N GLU A 64 -24.13 17.24 0.68
CA GLU A 64 -25.44 17.85 0.84
C GLU A 64 -25.39 19.15 1.65
N LEU A 65 -24.58 19.18 2.72
CA LEU A 65 -24.41 20.41 3.51
C LEU A 65 -23.77 21.51 2.67
N GLY A 66 -22.72 21.20 1.90
CA GLY A 66 -22.08 22.14 0.99
C GLY A 66 -23.03 22.68 -0.07
N ALA A 67 -23.86 21.81 -0.67
CA ALA A 67 -24.87 22.22 -1.65
C ALA A 67 -25.94 23.13 -1.03
N ARG A 68 -26.41 22.83 0.18
CA ARG A 68 -27.36 23.68 0.91
C ARG A 68 -26.78 25.06 1.25
N LEU A 69 -25.55 25.10 1.73
CA LEU A 69 -24.86 26.35 2.02
C LEU A 69 -24.75 27.22 0.77
N LYS A 70 -24.32 26.65 -0.35
CA LYS A 70 -24.23 27.35 -1.62
C LYS A 70 -25.59 27.93 -2.02
N ALA A 71 -26.66 27.16 -1.96
CA ALA A 71 -28.01 27.62 -2.30
C ALA A 71 -28.48 28.77 -1.39
N GLN A 72 -28.11 28.73 -0.09
CA GLN A 72 -28.46 29.82 0.84
C GLN A 72 -27.65 31.08 0.56
N PHE A 73 -26.38 30.98 0.18
CA PHE A 73 -25.58 32.14 -0.28
C PHE A 73 -26.16 32.76 -1.53
N ASP A 74 -26.45 31.96 -2.55
CA ASP A 74 -27.03 32.40 -3.81
C ASP A 74 -28.41 33.09 -3.57
N LYS A 75 -29.20 32.58 -2.62
CA LYS A 75 -30.48 33.18 -2.22
C LYS A 75 -30.29 34.50 -1.49
N LEU A 76 -29.37 34.59 -0.54
CA LEU A 76 -29.09 35.83 0.17
C LEU A 76 -28.63 36.95 -0.80
N GLU A 77 -27.80 36.60 -1.78
CA GLU A 77 -27.34 37.52 -2.81
C GLU A 77 -28.52 38.06 -3.63
N LYS A 78 -29.39 37.15 -4.13
CA LYS A 78 -30.58 37.53 -4.92
C LYS A 78 -31.57 38.41 -4.13
N ASP A 79 -31.80 38.06 -2.86
CA ASP A 79 -32.77 38.72 -2.00
C ASP A 79 -32.21 40.03 -1.39
N SER A 80 -30.92 40.31 -1.55
CA SER A 80 -30.19 41.40 -0.86
C SER A 80 -30.81 42.77 -1.03
N ALA A 81 -31.43 43.06 -2.20
CA ALA A 81 -32.06 44.35 -2.52
C ALA A 81 -33.45 44.54 -1.88
N VAL A 82 -34.12 43.45 -1.47
CA VAL A 82 -35.49 43.49 -0.93
C VAL A 82 -35.55 43.18 0.57
N LEU A 83 -34.45 42.67 1.17
CA LEU A 83 -34.36 42.39 2.59
C LEU A 83 -34.12 43.67 3.40
N SER A 84 -34.70 43.71 4.61
CA SER A 84 -34.31 44.74 5.60
C SER A 84 -32.83 44.55 5.99
N GLU A 85 -32.18 45.62 6.41
CA GLU A 85 -30.78 45.55 6.88
C GLU A 85 -30.63 44.61 8.06
N ALA A 86 -31.58 44.59 8.98
CA ALA A 86 -31.60 43.68 10.13
C ALA A 86 -31.69 42.20 9.69
N ASP A 87 -32.55 41.89 8.71
CA ASP A 87 -32.72 40.53 8.20
C ASP A 87 -31.51 40.09 7.39
N ARG A 88 -30.93 40.95 6.59
CA ARG A 88 -29.70 40.68 5.86
C ARG A 88 -28.55 40.36 6.81
N ASN A 89 -28.34 41.19 7.83
CA ASN A 89 -27.30 40.99 8.84
C ASN A 89 -27.51 39.70 9.64
N ARG A 90 -28.77 39.35 9.97
CA ARG A 90 -29.08 38.07 10.65
C ARG A 90 -28.73 36.89 9.76
N ARG A 91 -29.19 36.82 8.52
CA ARG A 91 -28.93 35.72 7.58
C ARG A 91 -27.43 35.58 7.29
N GLN A 92 -26.71 36.70 7.18
CA GLN A 92 -25.28 36.69 6.96
C GLN A 92 -24.52 36.08 8.14
N ARG A 93 -24.92 36.37 9.39
CA ARG A 93 -24.34 35.72 10.58
C ARG A 93 -24.63 34.23 10.62
N GLU A 94 -25.89 33.84 10.38
CA GLU A 94 -26.29 32.44 10.33
C GLU A 94 -25.48 31.63 9.30
N LEU A 95 -25.33 32.20 8.09
CA LEU A 95 -24.50 31.57 7.04
C LEU A 95 -23.02 31.46 7.44
N SER A 96 -22.48 32.51 8.05
CA SER A 96 -21.09 32.47 8.55
C SER A 96 -20.88 31.39 9.62
N GLU A 97 -21.85 31.14 10.48
CA GLU A 97 -21.79 30.10 11.50
C GLU A 97 -21.87 28.71 10.86
N GLN A 98 -22.80 28.53 9.91
CA GLN A 98 -22.93 27.25 9.18
C GLN A 98 -21.70 26.95 8.34
N GLU A 99 -21.11 27.95 7.70
CA GLU A 99 -19.85 27.81 6.93
C GLU A 99 -18.70 27.36 7.86
N ARG A 100 -18.56 27.97 9.03
CA ARG A 100 -17.54 27.54 10.01
C ARG A 100 -17.75 26.10 10.48
N ASP A 101 -19.01 25.70 10.74
CA ASP A 101 -19.35 24.33 11.11
C ASP A 101 -19.05 23.35 9.97
N PHE A 102 -19.39 23.69 8.73
CA PHE A 102 -19.07 22.90 7.55
C PHE A 102 -17.55 22.68 7.40
N GLN A 103 -16.77 23.75 7.50
CA GLN A 103 -15.31 23.67 7.37
C GLN A 103 -14.69 22.83 8.50
N ARG A 104 -15.22 22.93 9.73
CA ARG A 104 -14.80 22.07 10.84
C ARG A 104 -15.08 20.61 10.54
N ARG A 105 -16.32 20.24 10.17
CA ARG A 105 -16.72 18.86 9.86
C ARG A 105 -15.94 18.28 8.68
N ARG A 106 -15.63 19.11 7.69
CA ARG A 106 -14.81 18.69 6.54
C ARG A 106 -13.39 18.34 6.97
N ARG A 107 -12.76 19.15 7.82
CA ARG A 107 -11.42 18.83 8.36
C ARG A 107 -11.44 17.55 9.19
N GLU A 108 -12.39 17.41 10.11
CA GLU A 108 -12.56 16.20 10.92
C GLU A 108 -12.73 14.94 10.03
N TYR A 109 -13.50 15.04 8.96
CA TYR A 109 -13.67 13.96 7.99
C TYR A 109 -12.35 13.62 7.27
N GLU A 110 -11.62 14.62 6.79
CA GLU A 110 -10.35 14.44 6.08
C GLU A 110 -9.28 13.83 7.01
N GLU A 111 -9.20 14.29 8.25
CA GLU A 111 -8.27 13.77 9.27
C GLU A 111 -8.59 12.30 9.63
N ASP A 112 -9.84 11.99 9.94
CA ASP A 112 -10.27 10.63 10.26
C ASP A 112 -10.05 9.68 9.07
N LEU A 113 -10.41 10.09 7.87
CA LEU A 113 -10.21 9.28 6.66
C LEU A 113 -8.72 9.00 6.42
N ASN A 114 -7.85 10.00 6.57
CA ASN A 114 -6.42 9.83 6.41
C ASN A 114 -5.83 8.91 7.48
N GLN A 115 -6.24 9.07 8.74
CA GLN A 115 -5.83 8.18 9.82
C GLN A 115 -6.23 6.73 9.52
N ARG A 116 -7.52 6.50 9.20
CA ARG A 116 -8.03 5.15 8.90
C ARG A 116 -7.36 4.54 7.68
N ARG A 117 -7.09 5.33 6.64
CA ARG A 117 -6.35 4.88 5.45
C ARG A 117 -4.95 4.39 5.83
N ASN A 118 -4.24 5.13 6.67
CA ASN A 118 -2.89 4.75 7.12
C ASN A 118 -2.91 3.47 7.97
N GLU A 119 -3.91 3.30 8.84
CA GLU A 119 -4.10 2.07 9.63
C GLU A 119 -4.36 0.84 8.74
N GLU A 120 -5.27 0.96 7.79
CA GLU A 120 -5.58 -0.13 6.85
C GLU A 120 -4.38 -0.44 5.94
N LEU A 121 -3.66 0.59 5.47
CA LEU A 121 -2.43 0.42 4.70
C LEU A 121 -1.37 -0.34 5.50
N ALA A 122 -1.13 0.05 6.75
CA ALA A 122 -0.19 -0.64 7.63
C ALA A 122 -0.56 -2.12 7.82
N ALA A 123 -1.85 -2.43 7.97
CA ALA A 123 -2.32 -3.81 8.09
C ALA A 123 -2.09 -4.63 6.80
N VAL A 124 -2.29 -4.03 5.62
CA VAL A 124 -2.00 -4.65 4.32
C VAL A 124 -0.51 -4.93 4.18
N LEU A 125 0.34 -3.94 4.50
CA LEU A 125 1.79 -4.05 4.46
C LEU A 125 2.30 -5.19 5.35
N GLU A 126 1.78 -5.29 6.56
CA GLU A 126 2.16 -6.36 7.50
C GLU A 126 1.81 -7.75 6.96
N ARG A 127 0.61 -7.89 6.38
CA ARG A 127 0.18 -9.16 5.75
C ARG A 127 1.06 -9.51 4.55
N ALA A 128 1.36 -8.53 3.69
CA ALA A 128 2.24 -8.72 2.53
C ALA A 128 3.65 -9.15 2.96
N ASN A 129 4.22 -8.50 3.97
CA ASN A 129 5.53 -8.83 4.50
C ASN A 129 5.57 -10.26 5.09
N ARG A 130 4.51 -10.67 5.81
CA ARG A 130 4.41 -12.06 6.32
C ARG A 130 4.36 -13.07 5.17
N ALA A 131 3.52 -12.83 4.16
CA ALA A 131 3.42 -13.71 3.00
C ALA A 131 4.74 -13.81 2.22
N MET A 132 5.43 -12.70 2.00
CA MET A 132 6.74 -12.68 1.34
C MET A 132 7.80 -13.45 2.14
N ARG A 133 7.85 -13.30 3.47
CA ARG A 133 8.78 -14.08 4.32
C ARG A 133 8.51 -15.57 4.23
N GLN A 134 7.24 -16.00 4.31
CA GLN A 134 6.87 -17.40 4.18
C GLN A 134 7.28 -17.99 2.82
N ILE A 135 7.06 -17.24 1.73
CA ILE A 135 7.48 -17.64 0.38
C ILE A 135 9.01 -17.73 0.31
N ALA A 136 9.74 -16.75 0.89
CA ALA A 136 11.18 -16.73 0.91
C ALA A 136 11.75 -17.97 1.60
N GLU A 137 11.23 -18.32 2.77
CA GLU A 137 11.66 -19.48 3.55
C GLU A 137 11.33 -20.81 2.83
N GLN A 138 10.11 -20.95 2.33
CA GLN A 138 9.65 -22.18 1.67
C GLN A 138 10.39 -22.45 0.37
N GLU A 139 10.68 -21.41 -0.41
CA GLU A 139 11.30 -21.53 -1.72
C GLU A 139 12.79 -21.19 -1.71
N LYS A 140 13.36 -20.93 -0.54
CA LYS A 140 14.80 -20.67 -0.35
C LYS A 140 15.28 -19.49 -1.21
N TYR A 141 14.56 -18.36 -1.17
CA TYR A 141 15.06 -17.10 -1.71
C TYR A 141 16.08 -16.50 -0.75
N ASP A 142 17.22 -16.09 -1.29
CA ASP A 142 18.26 -15.39 -0.53
C ASP A 142 17.93 -13.90 -0.37
N LEU A 143 17.20 -13.34 -1.34
CA LEU A 143 16.81 -11.93 -1.35
C LEU A 143 15.47 -11.73 -2.08
N ILE A 144 14.59 -10.91 -1.51
CA ILE A 144 13.43 -10.37 -2.20
C ILE A 144 13.58 -8.86 -2.27
N VAL A 145 13.51 -8.30 -3.49
CA VAL A 145 13.58 -6.86 -3.76
C VAL A 145 12.23 -6.34 -4.24
N GLN A 146 11.90 -5.11 -3.89
CA GLN A 146 10.63 -4.47 -4.29
C GLN A 146 10.80 -3.35 -5.29
N ASP A 147 11.90 -2.61 -5.25
CA ASP A 147 12.16 -1.50 -6.16
C ASP A 147 13.32 -1.85 -7.10
N ALA A 148 13.03 -2.00 -8.38
CA ALA A 148 14.02 -2.28 -9.39
C ALA A 148 13.72 -1.47 -10.66
N VAL A 149 14.76 -0.88 -11.24
CA VAL A 149 14.67 -0.18 -12.55
C VAL A 149 14.31 -1.17 -13.67
N PHE A 150 14.77 -2.41 -13.54
CA PHE A 150 14.48 -3.52 -14.45
C PHE A 150 14.47 -4.84 -13.69
N ASN A 151 13.51 -5.68 -14.02
CA ASN A 151 13.44 -7.08 -13.56
C ASN A 151 13.09 -8.00 -14.71
N SER A 152 13.71 -9.16 -14.74
CA SER A 152 13.33 -10.24 -15.65
C SER A 152 12.03 -10.89 -15.17
N PRO A 153 11.10 -11.28 -16.06
CA PRO A 153 9.90 -12.05 -15.68
C PRO A 153 10.20 -13.33 -14.91
N ARG A 154 11.39 -13.88 -15.08
CA ARG A 154 11.86 -15.12 -14.40
C ARG A 154 11.96 -14.95 -12.89
N ILE A 155 12.30 -13.75 -12.41
CA ILE A 155 12.46 -13.47 -10.97
C ILE A 155 11.22 -12.81 -10.35
N ASP A 156 10.22 -12.44 -11.15
CA ASP A 156 8.99 -11.79 -10.66
C ASP A 156 8.11 -12.82 -9.96
N ILE A 157 7.95 -12.61 -8.64
CA ILE A 157 7.10 -13.44 -7.78
C ILE A 157 5.83 -12.72 -7.33
N THR A 158 5.49 -11.58 -7.93
CA THR A 158 4.32 -10.75 -7.55
C THR A 158 3.02 -11.55 -7.55
N GLU A 159 2.77 -12.32 -8.63
CA GLU A 159 1.56 -13.14 -8.73
C GLU A 159 1.50 -14.25 -7.65
N LYS A 160 2.64 -14.75 -7.22
CA LYS A 160 2.71 -15.73 -6.15
C LYS A 160 2.32 -15.12 -4.80
N VAL A 161 2.83 -13.90 -4.52
CA VAL A 161 2.47 -13.15 -3.32
C VAL A 161 0.98 -12.80 -3.32
N LEU A 162 0.42 -12.33 -4.46
CA LEU A 162 -1.00 -12.04 -4.60
C LEU A 162 -1.88 -13.26 -4.30
N ARG A 163 -1.51 -14.44 -4.82
CA ARG A 163 -2.22 -15.69 -4.53
C ARG A 163 -2.13 -16.07 -3.06
N ALA A 164 -0.95 -15.96 -2.45
CA ALA A 164 -0.78 -16.24 -1.02
C ALA A 164 -1.65 -15.32 -0.15
N LEU A 165 -1.76 -14.04 -0.51
CA LEU A 165 -2.61 -13.08 0.18
C LEU A 165 -4.12 -13.33 -0.01
N SER A 166 -4.53 -14.00 -1.07
CA SER A 166 -5.93 -14.36 -1.31
C SER A 166 -6.37 -15.60 -0.52
N THR A 167 -5.45 -16.49 -0.16
CA THR A 167 -5.71 -17.74 0.56
C THR A 167 -5.50 -17.63 2.08
N ALA A 168 -4.74 -16.64 2.53
CA ALA A 168 -4.52 -16.38 3.96
C ALA A 168 -5.79 -15.76 4.59
N ARG A 169 -6.52 -16.57 5.37
CA ARG A 169 -7.63 -16.12 6.23
C ARG A 169 -7.14 -15.56 7.54
#